data_92acc788299c52d265a507d5dd43ce5b
#
_entry.id   92acc788299c52d265a507d5dd43ce5b
#
_cell.length_a   1.000
_cell.length_b   1.000
_cell.length_c   1.000
_cell.angle_alpha   90.00
_cell.angle_beta   90.00
_cell.angle_gamma   90.00
#
_symmetry.space_group_name_H-M   'P 1'
#
loop_
_entity.id
_entity.type
_entity.pdbx_description
1 polymer ?
#
loop_
_entity_poly.entity_id
_entity_poly.type
_entity_poly.pdbx_seq_one_letter_code
_entity_poly.pdbx_strand_id
1 'polypeptide(L)'
;MDPTTIILIIILSLLLITALIFAVWGLCEAHTLEINESTLGKPSEGKDRVRLFFFSDLHAEFCFIKAERLCQIIKEAHGKEALDAIVFGGDIVSRRFFIKRGQRYLKAVRKTADELGIPFYGITGNHDRKLTEAEDNDSGFDLIEDRYILLKPRIALSGVNDSGRDERVWFPVPDVPEGITNILIAHNPDQILNLSGGHTDYMLSGHIHGGQIRTPIGIEFSLLRKDLLPKMGMIQGKYEHEGISFYISRGIGCVLLPFRIKAKPEVTVITVYGK
;
A
#
# COMPACT_ATOMS: atom_id res chain seq x y z
N MET A 1 32.28 -21.59 38.52
CA MET A 1 32.36 -21.03 37.16
C MET A 1 33.44 -19.97 37.17
N ASP A 2 34.27 -19.96 36.16
CA ASP A 2 35.29 -18.89 36.06
C ASP A 2 34.61 -17.55 35.69
N PRO A 3 35.27 -16.42 36.00
CA PRO A 3 34.72 -15.09 35.75
C PRO A 3 34.39 -14.83 34.27
N THR A 4 35.16 -15.40 33.34
CA THR A 4 34.91 -15.22 31.89
C THR A 4 33.63 -15.91 31.46
N THR A 5 33.35 -17.10 31.96
CA THR A 5 32.10 -17.84 31.74
C THR A 5 30.88 -17.05 32.27
N ILE A 6 31.01 -16.46 33.47
CA ILE A 6 29.94 -15.63 34.05
C ILE A 6 29.65 -14.40 33.17
N ILE A 7 30.69 -13.68 32.75
CA ILE A 7 30.54 -12.50 31.87
C ILE A 7 29.89 -12.88 30.55
N LEU A 8 30.30 -13.99 29.93
CA LEU A 8 29.72 -14.46 28.67
C LEU A 8 28.23 -14.79 28.85
N ILE A 9 27.84 -15.46 29.92
CA ILE A 9 26.42 -15.75 30.20
C ILE A 9 25.61 -14.46 30.37
N ILE A 10 26.15 -13.48 31.09
CA ILE A 10 25.49 -12.19 31.27
C ILE A 10 25.30 -11.50 29.91
N ILE A 11 26.33 -11.43 29.07
CA ILE A 11 26.25 -10.82 27.74
C ILE A 11 25.19 -11.52 26.86
N LEU A 12 25.24 -12.85 26.79
CA LEU A 12 24.27 -13.65 26.02
C LEU A 12 22.86 -13.49 26.55
N SER A 13 22.66 -13.41 27.87
CA SER A 13 21.36 -13.17 28.48
C SER A 13 20.82 -11.78 28.14
N LEU A 14 21.68 -10.76 28.21
CA LEU A 14 21.28 -9.39 27.80
C LEU A 14 20.91 -9.29 26.32
N LEU A 15 21.68 -9.94 25.44
CA LEU A 15 21.37 -10.00 24.01
C LEU A 15 20.03 -10.70 23.75
N LEU A 16 19.77 -11.82 24.42
CA LEU A 16 18.52 -12.55 24.30
C LEU A 16 17.32 -11.72 24.79
N ILE A 17 17.45 -11.07 25.94
CA ILE A 17 16.40 -10.18 26.48
C ILE A 17 16.13 -9.03 25.52
N THR A 18 17.17 -8.41 24.99
CA THR A 18 17.04 -7.32 24.02
C THR A 18 16.34 -7.80 22.75
N ALA A 19 16.73 -8.95 22.19
CA ALA A 19 16.08 -9.54 21.03
C ALA A 19 14.60 -9.84 21.29
N LEU A 20 14.27 -10.37 22.47
CA LEU A 20 12.88 -10.63 22.87
C LEU A 20 12.05 -9.35 22.96
N ILE A 21 12.60 -8.27 23.55
CA ILE A 21 11.94 -6.96 23.63
C ILE A 21 11.63 -6.44 22.22
N PHE A 22 12.61 -6.49 21.30
CA PHE A 22 12.39 -6.06 19.91
C PHE A 22 11.36 -6.94 19.20
N ALA A 23 11.35 -8.25 19.41
CA ALA A 23 10.37 -9.15 18.83
C ALA A 23 8.95 -8.84 19.33
N VAL A 24 8.77 -8.66 20.64
CA VAL A 24 7.48 -8.29 21.24
C VAL A 24 7.02 -6.93 20.72
N TRP A 25 7.91 -5.93 20.71
CA TRP A 25 7.58 -4.61 20.17
C TRP A 25 7.16 -4.70 18.69
N GLY A 26 7.94 -5.39 17.86
CA GLY A 26 7.64 -5.53 16.43
C GLY A 26 6.33 -6.28 16.16
N LEU A 27 6.00 -7.30 16.95
CA LEU A 27 4.70 -7.96 16.90
C LEU A 27 3.57 -7.02 17.31
N CYS A 28 3.72 -6.27 18.39
CA CYS A 28 2.71 -5.29 18.83
C CYS A 28 2.45 -4.24 17.76
N GLU A 29 3.49 -3.69 17.14
CA GLU A 29 3.30 -2.73 16.04
C GLU A 29 2.60 -3.36 14.82
N ALA A 30 2.95 -4.59 14.43
CA ALA A 30 2.30 -5.29 13.32
C ALA A 30 0.79 -5.53 13.53
N HIS A 31 0.32 -5.53 14.77
CA HIS A 31 -1.09 -5.64 15.13
C HIS A 31 -1.79 -4.27 15.33
N THR A 32 -1.04 -3.17 15.28
CA THR A 32 -1.55 -1.82 15.58
C THR A 32 -1.80 -1.07 14.28
N LEU A 33 -3.06 -1.09 13.81
CA LEU A 33 -3.45 -0.38 12.57
C LEU A 33 -3.59 1.12 12.84
N GLU A 34 -2.97 1.94 12.00
CA GLU A 34 -3.19 3.39 11.91
C GLU A 34 -4.20 3.70 10.80
N ILE A 35 -5.15 4.59 11.10
CA ILE A 35 -6.13 5.09 10.15
C ILE A 35 -5.76 6.55 9.88
N ASN A 36 -5.34 6.82 8.64
CA ASN A 36 -4.87 8.12 8.23
C ASN A 36 -5.88 8.82 7.32
N GLU A 37 -5.80 10.14 7.28
CA GLU A 37 -6.48 10.97 6.29
C GLU A 37 -5.43 11.80 5.55
N SER A 38 -5.55 11.90 4.23
CA SER A 38 -4.64 12.68 3.40
C SER A 38 -5.40 13.42 2.30
N THR A 39 -4.84 14.53 1.85
CA THR A 39 -5.44 15.34 0.78
C THR A 39 -4.42 15.58 -0.32
N LEU A 40 -4.80 15.28 -1.56
CA LEU A 40 -4.05 15.60 -2.77
C LEU A 40 -4.77 16.70 -3.54
N GLY A 41 -4.01 17.67 -4.01
CA GLY A 41 -4.56 18.89 -4.61
C GLY A 41 -5.05 19.90 -3.58
N LYS A 42 -5.73 20.94 -4.08
CA LYS A 42 -6.28 22.03 -3.26
C LYS A 42 -7.77 22.20 -3.54
N PRO A 43 -8.58 22.44 -2.51
CA PRO A 43 -9.97 22.84 -2.73
C PRO A 43 -10.05 24.01 -3.69
N SER A 44 -10.93 23.93 -4.66
CA SER A 44 -11.19 25.01 -5.59
C SER A 44 -12.67 25.00 -5.97
N GLU A 45 -13.26 26.17 -6.02
CA GLU A 45 -14.68 26.33 -6.31
C GLU A 45 -15.03 25.80 -7.71
N GLY A 46 -16.11 25.02 -7.81
CA GLY A 46 -16.56 24.43 -9.07
C GLY A 46 -15.77 23.22 -9.58
N LYS A 47 -14.78 22.72 -8.82
CA LYS A 47 -14.05 21.49 -9.19
C LYS A 47 -14.56 20.27 -8.45
N ASP A 48 -14.58 19.15 -9.18
CA ASP A 48 -14.91 17.85 -8.63
C ASP A 48 -13.90 17.41 -7.56
N ARG A 49 -14.37 16.63 -6.61
CA ARG A 49 -13.50 15.90 -5.69
C ARG A 49 -13.96 14.46 -5.56
N VAL A 50 -13.03 13.60 -5.23
CA VAL A 50 -13.30 12.20 -4.87
C VAL A 50 -12.66 11.85 -3.54
N ARG A 51 -13.30 10.94 -2.84
CA ARG A 51 -12.85 10.43 -1.55
C ARG A 51 -12.66 8.93 -1.63
N LEU A 52 -11.41 8.48 -1.51
CA LEU A 52 -10.99 7.11 -1.74
C LEU A 52 -10.56 6.46 -0.43
N PHE A 53 -10.99 5.21 -0.19
CA PHE A 53 -10.40 4.39 0.87
C PHE A 53 -9.27 3.57 0.26
N PHE A 54 -8.03 3.92 0.57
CA PHE A 54 -6.83 3.30 0.00
C PHE A 54 -6.14 2.39 1.00
N PHE A 55 -5.81 1.17 0.56
CA PHE A 55 -4.95 0.23 1.27
C PHE A 55 -4.16 -0.61 0.27
N SER A 56 -3.02 -1.15 0.69
CA SER A 56 -2.12 -1.95 -0.16
C SER A 56 -1.42 -3.03 0.65
N ASP A 57 -0.64 -3.86 -0.03
CA ASP A 57 0.31 -4.79 0.59
C ASP A 57 -0.36 -5.66 1.67
N LEU A 58 -1.38 -6.41 1.25
CA LEU A 58 -2.13 -7.27 2.16
C LEU A 58 -1.25 -8.38 2.72
N HIS A 59 -0.38 -8.98 1.88
CA HIS A 59 0.48 -10.12 2.29
C HIS A 59 -0.23 -11.03 3.28
N ALA A 60 -1.32 -11.65 2.83
CA ALA A 60 -2.31 -12.31 3.69
C ALA A 60 -1.74 -13.33 4.68
N GLU A 61 -0.54 -13.89 4.41
CA GLU A 61 0.18 -14.77 5.33
C GLU A 61 0.58 -14.11 6.65
N PHE A 62 0.94 -12.82 6.60
CA PHE A 62 1.38 -12.03 7.75
C PHE A 62 0.57 -10.73 7.92
N CYS A 63 -0.69 -10.73 7.50
CA CYS A 63 -1.62 -9.69 7.85
C CYS A 63 -2.32 -10.04 9.17
N PHE A 64 -2.09 -9.22 10.19
CA PHE A 64 -2.70 -9.38 11.52
C PHE A 64 -3.98 -8.57 11.68
N ILE A 65 -4.27 -7.68 10.73
CA ILE A 65 -5.52 -6.93 10.70
C ILE A 65 -6.60 -7.84 10.11
N LYS A 66 -7.61 -8.17 10.89
CA LYS A 66 -8.71 -9.01 10.43
C LYS A 66 -9.55 -8.30 9.38
N ALA A 67 -10.08 -9.07 8.41
CA ALA A 67 -10.94 -8.52 7.36
C ALA A 67 -12.17 -7.81 7.95
N GLU A 68 -12.76 -8.35 9.00
CA GLU A 68 -13.93 -7.77 9.69
C GLU A 68 -13.60 -6.38 10.25
N ARG A 69 -12.39 -6.21 10.81
CA ARG A 69 -11.94 -4.90 11.31
C ARG A 69 -11.75 -3.90 10.18
N LEU A 70 -11.15 -4.31 9.06
CA LEU A 70 -11.02 -3.44 7.87
C LEU A 70 -12.40 -3.05 7.33
N CYS A 71 -13.32 -4.01 7.18
CA CYS A 71 -14.69 -3.77 6.75
C CYS A 71 -15.42 -2.78 7.67
N GLN A 72 -15.25 -2.90 8.99
CA GLN A 72 -15.80 -1.97 9.94
C GLN A 72 -15.26 -0.55 9.75
N ILE A 73 -13.95 -0.40 9.56
CA ILE A 73 -13.30 0.91 9.32
C ILE A 73 -13.80 1.55 8.02
N ILE A 74 -14.00 0.76 6.96
CA ILE A 74 -14.58 1.23 5.70
C ILE A 74 -15.98 1.79 5.93
N LYS A 75 -16.84 1.05 6.67
CA LYS A 75 -18.20 1.50 7.01
C LYS A 75 -18.20 2.76 7.86
N GLU A 76 -17.32 2.84 8.86
CA GLU A 76 -17.13 4.03 9.70
C GLU A 76 -16.67 5.24 8.88
N ALA A 77 -15.70 5.05 7.98
CA ALA A 77 -15.21 6.13 7.10
C ALA A 77 -16.29 6.61 6.13
N HIS A 78 -17.06 5.69 5.54
CA HIS A 78 -18.19 6.03 4.64
C HIS A 78 -19.33 6.71 5.40
N GLY A 79 -19.62 6.28 6.63
CA GLY A 79 -20.67 6.88 7.47
C GLY A 79 -20.32 8.29 7.97
N LYS A 80 -19.04 8.60 8.14
CA LYS A 80 -18.59 9.98 8.45
C LYS A 80 -18.77 10.91 7.26
N GLU A 81 -18.35 10.48 6.11
CA GLU A 81 -18.48 11.17 4.83
C GLU A 81 -18.36 10.14 3.70
N ALA A 82 -19.26 10.21 2.71
CA ALA A 82 -19.35 9.24 1.64
C ALA A 82 -18.02 9.02 0.91
N LEU A 83 -17.65 7.77 0.75
CA LEU A 83 -16.52 7.34 -0.09
C LEU A 83 -17.03 7.15 -1.53
N ASP A 84 -16.23 7.53 -2.50
CA ASP A 84 -16.54 7.32 -3.92
C ASP A 84 -16.04 5.96 -4.43
N ALA A 85 -14.98 5.41 -3.82
CA ALA A 85 -14.47 4.08 -4.13
C ALA A 85 -13.56 3.52 -3.01
N ILE A 86 -13.40 2.20 -3.00
CA ILE A 86 -12.31 1.51 -2.31
C ILE A 86 -11.24 1.19 -3.35
N VAL A 87 -9.97 1.35 -2.98
CA VAL A 87 -8.83 1.16 -3.88
C VAL A 87 -7.79 0.29 -3.21
N PHE A 88 -7.39 -0.79 -3.89
CA PHE A 88 -6.32 -1.71 -3.47
C PHE A 88 -5.07 -1.51 -4.33
N GLY A 89 -3.94 -1.28 -3.67
CA GLY A 89 -2.66 -0.94 -4.29
C GLY A 89 -1.73 -2.12 -4.57
N GLY A 90 -2.23 -3.37 -4.60
CA GLY A 90 -1.43 -4.55 -4.95
C GLY A 90 -0.83 -5.32 -3.77
N ASP A 91 -0.19 -6.44 -4.08
CA ASP A 91 0.43 -7.41 -3.18
C ASP A 91 -0.57 -8.11 -2.24
N ILE A 92 -1.33 -9.05 -2.83
CA ILE A 92 -2.30 -9.88 -2.11
C ILE A 92 -1.58 -10.88 -1.19
N VAL A 93 -0.52 -11.51 -1.69
CA VAL A 93 0.28 -12.52 -0.97
C VAL A 93 1.76 -12.47 -1.38
N SER A 94 2.68 -12.77 -0.48
CA SER A 94 4.09 -13.01 -0.87
C SER A 94 4.29 -14.43 -1.43
N ARG A 95 3.46 -15.40 -1.01
CA ARG A 95 3.56 -16.81 -1.41
C ARG A 95 2.20 -17.29 -1.92
N ARG A 96 2.15 -17.78 -3.18
CA ARG A 96 0.95 -18.32 -3.82
C ARG A 96 0.17 -19.33 -2.98
N PHE A 97 0.85 -20.08 -2.12
CA PHE A 97 0.21 -21.03 -1.20
C PHE A 97 -0.90 -20.37 -0.34
N PHE A 98 -0.78 -19.09 -0.03
CA PHE A 98 -1.75 -18.36 0.80
C PHE A 98 -2.83 -17.62 -0.01
N ILE A 99 -2.89 -17.78 -1.34
CA ILE A 99 -3.82 -17.03 -2.19
C ILE A 99 -5.28 -17.14 -1.75
N LYS A 100 -5.74 -18.33 -1.35
CA LYS A 100 -7.10 -18.54 -0.85
C LYS A 100 -7.40 -17.72 0.41
N ARG A 101 -6.39 -17.41 1.23
CA ARG A 101 -6.54 -16.54 2.39
C ARG A 101 -6.69 -15.08 1.94
N GLY A 102 -5.87 -14.63 1.01
CA GLY A 102 -5.95 -13.29 0.43
C GLY A 102 -7.28 -13.05 -0.27
N GLN A 103 -7.69 -13.98 -1.13
CA GLN A 103 -8.99 -13.91 -1.83
C GLN A 103 -10.17 -13.82 -0.86
N ARG A 104 -10.19 -14.63 0.22
CA ARG A 104 -11.26 -14.55 1.23
C ARG A 104 -11.28 -13.19 1.93
N TYR A 105 -10.11 -12.61 2.19
CA TYR A 105 -9.98 -11.29 2.77
C TYR A 105 -10.59 -10.22 1.86
N LEU A 106 -10.15 -10.18 0.62
CA LEU A 106 -10.60 -9.18 -0.37
C LEU A 106 -12.07 -9.36 -0.76
N LYS A 107 -12.59 -10.59 -0.80
CA LYS A 107 -14.02 -10.86 -0.98
C LYS A 107 -14.88 -10.32 0.17
N ALA A 108 -14.38 -10.31 1.40
CA ALA A 108 -15.08 -9.66 2.52
C ALA A 108 -15.13 -8.13 2.32
N VAL A 109 -14.06 -7.54 1.80
CA VAL A 109 -14.03 -6.10 1.42
C VAL A 109 -15.01 -5.83 0.27
N ARG A 110 -15.03 -6.68 -0.78
CA ARG A 110 -16.01 -6.59 -1.89
C ARG A 110 -17.45 -6.59 -1.36
N LYS A 111 -17.78 -7.56 -0.53
CA LYS A 111 -19.11 -7.63 0.07
C LYS A 111 -19.47 -6.32 0.80
N THR A 112 -18.53 -5.73 1.52
CA THR A 112 -18.74 -4.45 2.20
C THR A 112 -18.91 -3.31 1.20
N ALA A 113 -18.14 -3.28 0.10
CA ALA A 113 -18.30 -2.32 -0.97
C ALA A 113 -19.69 -2.40 -1.62
N ASP A 114 -20.16 -3.62 -1.91
CA ASP A 114 -21.49 -3.88 -2.47
C ASP A 114 -22.61 -3.45 -1.49
N GLU A 115 -22.46 -3.72 -0.20
CA GLU A 115 -23.40 -3.26 0.84
C GLU A 115 -23.48 -1.72 0.93
N LEU A 116 -22.41 -1.01 0.63
CA LEU A 116 -22.33 0.45 0.64
C LEU A 116 -22.66 1.09 -0.73
N GLY A 117 -22.81 0.26 -1.77
CA GLY A 117 -23.06 0.75 -3.13
C GLY A 117 -21.90 1.51 -3.75
N ILE A 118 -20.64 1.19 -3.35
CA ILE A 118 -19.42 1.82 -3.86
C ILE A 118 -18.56 0.81 -4.60
N PRO A 119 -17.83 1.20 -5.66
CA PRO A 119 -16.94 0.30 -6.37
C PRO A 119 -15.69 -0.05 -5.56
N PHE A 120 -15.13 -1.22 -5.84
CA PHE A 120 -13.85 -1.68 -5.31
C PHE A 120 -12.90 -1.99 -6.45
N TYR A 121 -11.95 -1.11 -6.68
CA TYR A 121 -10.91 -1.20 -7.71
C TYR A 121 -9.57 -1.60 -7.14
N GLY A 122 -8.70 -2.16 -7.99
CA GLY A 122 -7.34 -2.47 -7.58
C GLY A 122 -6.42 -2.80 -8.74
N ILE A 123 -5.15 -2.93 -8.40
CA ILE A 123 -4.09 -3.42 -9.26
C ILE A 123 -3.39 -4.59 -8.58
N THR A 124 -2.56 -5.33 -9.32
CA THR A 124 -1.63 -6.31 -8.75
C THR A 124 -0.30 -5.63 -8.37
N GLY A 125 0.46 -6.29 -7.49
CA GLY A 125 1.80 -5.86 -7.13
C GLY A 125 2.86 -6.87 -7.59
N ASN A 126 4.12 -6.58 -7.29
CA ASN A 126 5.25 -7.39 -7.75
C ASN A 126 5.27 -8.84 -7.19
N HIS A 127 4.61 -9.09 -6.07
CA HIS A 127 4.45 -10.44 -5.53
C HIS A 127 3.32 -11.21 -6.22
N ASP A 128 2.30 -10.54 -6.75
CA ASP A 128 1.11 -11.13 -7.37
C ASP A 128 1.42 -11.73 -8.75
N ARG A 129 2.51 -11.33 -9.43
CA ARG A 129 2.96 -11.93 -10.71
C ARG A 129 3.13 -13.45 -10.70
N LYS A 130 3.14 -14.07 -9.53
CA LYS A 130 3.16 -15.53 -9.37
C LYS A 130 1.78 -16.15 -9.43
N LEU A 131 0.74 -15.34 -9.42
CA LEU A 131 -0.64 -15.77 -9.52
C LEU A 131 -0.99 -16.06 -10.98
N THR A 132 -2.01 -16.85 -11.19
CA THR A 132 -2.60 -17.07 -12.51
C THR A 132 -3.65 -15.98 -12.76
N GLU A 133 -3.95 -15.71 -14.03
CA GLU A 133 -5.03 -14.80 -14.42
C GLU A 133 -6.39 -15.15 -13.76
N ALA A 134 -6.68 -16.44 -13.62
CA ALA A 134 -7.89 -16.89 -12.92
C ALA A 134 -7.86 -16.57 -11.42
N GLU A 135 -6.70 -16.61 -10.78
CA GLU A 135 -6.53 -16.24 -9.37
C GLU A 135 -6.65 -14.73 -9.17
N ASP A 136 -6.13 -13.91 -10.11
CA ASP A 136 -6.27 -12.47 -10.10
C ASP A 136 -7.74 -12.06 -10.28
N ASN A 137 -8.43 -12.64 -11.26
CA ASN A 137 -9.85 -12.39 -11.51
C ASN A 137 -10.76 -12.81 -10.35
N ASP A 138 -10.35 -13.77 -9.52
CA ASP A 138 -11.08 -14.20 -8.32
C ASP A 138 -10.73 -13.39 -7.05
N SER A 139 -9.96 -12.32 -7.17
CA SER A 139 -9.47 -11.54 -6.03
C SER A 139 -10.51 -10.63 -5.38
N GLY A 140 -11.65 -10.40 -6.05
CA GLY A 140 -12.79 -9.69 -5.47
C GLY A 140 -12.80 -8.17 -5.71
N PHE A 141 -11.79 -7.59 -6.35
CA PHE A 141 -11.81 -6.20 -6.83
C PHE A 141 -11.86 -6.17 -8.37
N ASP A 142 -12.28 -5.04 -8.92
CA ASP A 142 -12.24 -4.80 -10.36
C ASP A 142 -10.83 -4.35 -10.74
N LEU A 143 -10.13 -5.19 -11.51
CA LEU A 143 -8.77 -4.91 -11.96
C LEU A 143 -8.77 -3.75 -12.96
N ILE A 144 -7.95 -2.72 -12.73
CA ILE A 144 -7.85 -1.53 -13.56
C ILE A 144 -6.48 -1.32 -14.21
N GLU A 145 -5.69 -2.38 -14.33
CA GLU A 145 -4.39 -2.34 -15.00
C GLU A 145 -4.49 -1.97 -16.48
N ASP A 146 -3.55 -1.12 -16.92
CA ASP A 146 -3.40 -0.64 -18.29
C ASP A 146 -4.65 0.04 -18.88
N ARG A 147 -5.52 0.55 -18.00
CA ARG A 147 -6.74 1.27 -18.37
C ARG A 147 -7.09 2.33 -17.33
N TYR A 148 -8.03 3.19 -17.68
CA TYR A 148 -8.64 4.10 -16.72
C TYR A 148 -10.15 3.90 -16.63
N ILE A 149 -10.72 4.39 -15.54
CA ILE A 149 -12.16 4.51 -15.31
C ILE A 149 -12.49 5.91 -14.81
N LEU A 150 -13.69 6.41 -15.09
CA LEU A 150 -14.14 7.68 -14.54
C LEU A 150 -14.83 7.46 -13.19
N LEU A 151 -14.29 8.08 -12.15
CA LEU A 151 -14.93 8.17 -10.83
C LEU A 151 -15.94 9.32 -10.80
N LYS A 152 -15.62 10.42 -11.47
CA LYS A 152 -16.46 11.61 -11.68
C LYS A 152 -16.25 12.09 -13.13
N PRO A 153 -17.10 12.97 -13.66
CA PRO A 153 -16.97 13.43 -15.04
C PRO A 153 -15.60 13.97 -15.41
N ARG A 154 -14.87 14.52 -14.44
CA ARG A 154 -13.54 15.14 -14.63
C ARG A 154 -12.44 14.52 -13.77
N ILE A 155 -12.66 13.36 -13.16
CA ILE A 155 -11.67 12.65 -12.37
C ILE A 155 -11.65 11.17 -12.77
N ALA A 156 -10.51 10.74 -13.29
CA ALA A 156 -10.20 9.36 -13.63
C ALA A 156 -9.33 8.69 -12.57
N LEU A 157 -9.48 7.39 -12.46
CA LEU A 157 -8.59 6.48 -11.76
C LEU A 157 -7.97 5.57 -12.81
N SER A 158 -6.64 5.53 -12.91
CA SER A 158 -5.92 4.64 -13.82
C SER A 158 -4.96 3.75 -13.05
N GLY A 159 -4.60 2.62 -13.62
CA GLY A 159 -3.66 1.70 -13.01
C GLY A 159 -2.61 1.22 -13.98
N VAL A 160 -1.40 0.96 -13.50
CA VAL A 160 -0.34 0.28 -14.25
C VAL A 160 -0.09 -1.10 -13.66
N ASN A 161 0.25 -2.03 -14.54
CA ASN A 161 0.54 -3.40 -14.17
C ASN A 161 2.00 -3.52 -13.70
N ASP A 162 2.25 -3.94 -12.47
CA ASP A 162 3.59 -4.26 -11.93
C ASP A 162 3.96 -5.75 -12.18
N SER A 163 3.60 -6.30 -13.35
CA SER A 163 3.87 -7.68 -13.71
C SER A 163 5.32 -7.93 -14.16
N GLY A 164 6.18 -6.90 -14.18
CA GLY A 164 7.57 -7.01 -14.59
C GLY A 164 8.39 -7.89 -13.65
N ARG A 165 9.28 -8.73 -14.22
CA ARG A 165 10.32 -9.46 -13.46
C ARG A 165 11.53 -8.59 -13.15
N ASP A 166 11.69 -7.48 -13.86
CA ASP A 166 12.75 -6.51 -13.67
C ASP A 166 12.20 -5.33 -12.86
N GLU A 167 12.74 -5.10 -11.66
CA GLU A 167 12.40 -3.99 -10.78
C GLU A 167 12.67 -2.60 -11.41
N ARG A 168 13.27 -2.56 -12.58
CA ARG A 168 13.57 -1.35 -13.35
C ARG A 168 12.68 -1.15 -14.57
N VAL A 169 11.63 -1.94 -14.72
CA VAL A 169 10.68 -1.77 -15.82
C VAL A 169 9.66 -0.71 -15.44
N TRP A 170 9.62 0.34 -16.25
CA TRP A 170 8.64 1.42 -16.15
C TRP A 170 7.44 1.07 -17.03
N PHE A 171 6.26 1.31 -16.50
CA PHE A 171 5.01 0.99 -17.19
C PHE A 171 4.41 2.25 -17.80
N PRO A 172 3.91 2.19 -19.05
CA PRO A 172 3.23 3.33 -19.64
C PRO A 172 1.95 3.67 -18.89
N VAL A 173 1.75 4.94 -18.61
CA VAL A 173 0.51 5.45 -18.01
C VAL A 173 -0.61 5.35 -19.04
N PRO A 174 -1.81 4.85 -18.68
CA PRO A 174 -2.97 4.87 -19.56
C PRO A 174 -3.28 6.28 -20.09
N ASP A 175 -3.68 6.37 -21.35
CA ASP A 175 -4.00 7.65 -21.99
C ASP A 175 -5.38 8.15 -21.55
N VAL A 176 -5.37 9.05 -20.57
CA VAL A 176 -6.58 9.71 -20.06
C VAL A 176 -6.79 11.01 -20.85
N PRO A 177 -8.01 11.32 -21.33
CA PRO A 177 -8.27 12.54 -22.10
C PRO A 177 -7.85 13.83 -21.39
N GLU A 178 -7.36 14.80 -22.15
CA GLU A 178 -7.03 16.13 -21.63
C GLU A 178 -8.21 16.79 -20.89
N GLY A 179 -7.90 17.50 -19.80
CA GLY A 179 -8.91 18.16 -18.95
C GLY A 179 -9.62 17.24 -17.96
N ILE A 180 -9.25 15.96 -17.92
CA ILE A 180 -9.65 15.01 -16.87
C ILE A 180 -8.48 14.81 -15.93
N THR A 181 -8.67 15.06 -14.66
CA THR A 181 -7.66 14.80 -13.62
C THR A 181 -7.40 13.30 -13.52
N ASN A 182 -6.17 12.86 -13.68
CA ASN A 182 -5.78 11.44 -13.58
C ASN A 182 -5.13 11.11 -12.23
N ILE A 183 -5.74 10.17 -11.51
CA ILE A 183 -5.17 9.55 -10.32
C ILE A 183 -4.60 8.20 -10.74
N LEU A 184 -3.27 8.09 -10.81
CA LEU A 184 -2.57 6.87 -11.14
C LEU A 184 -2.41 5.97 -9.90
N ILE A 185 -2.71 4.69 -10.03
CA ILE A 185 -2.28 3.67 -9.07
C ILE A 185 -1.12 2.92 -9.66
N ALA A 186 0.02 2.96 -8.98
CA ALA A 186 1.20 2.19 -9.31
C ALA A 186 1.71 1.51 -8.04
N HIS A 187 1.87 0.19 -8.04
CA HIS A 187 2.28 -0.51 -6.83
C HIS A 187 3.65 0.00 -6.35
N ASN A 188 4.66 -0.02 -7.23
CA ASN A 188 5.98 0.54 -6.93
C ASN A 188 5.98 2.07 -7.08
N PRO A 189 6.28 2.84 -6.02
CA PRO A 189 6.28 4.30 -6.08
C PRO A 189 7.42 4.87 -6.93
N ASP A 190 8.48 4.13 -7.23
CA ASP A 190 9.55 4.56 -8.14
C ASP A 190 9.01 4.88 -9.55
N GLN A 191 7.81 4.41 -9.92
CA GLN A 191 7.11 4.76 -11.16
C GLN A 191 7.03 6.28 -11.37
N ILE A 192 6.97 7.08 -10.30
CA ILE A 192 6.96 8.56 -10.38
C ILE A 192 8.20 9.14 -11.05
N LEU A 193 9.32 8.44 -11.01
CA LEU A 193 10.60 8.90 -11.57
C LEU A 193 10.70 8.74 -13.10
N ASN A 194 9.76 8.00 -13.69
CA ASN A 194 9.73 7.78 -15.12
C ASN A 194 8.29 7.54 -15.61
N LEU A 195 7.52 8.60 -15.70
CA LEU A 195 6.18 8.57 -16.26
C LEU A 195 6.26 8.72 -17.78
N SER A 196 5.77 7.73 -18.49
CA SER A 196 5.65 7.72 -19.96
C SER A 196 4.25 7.32 -20.38
N GLY A 197 3.82 7.69 -21.57
CA GLY A 197 2.45 7.47 -22.04
C GLY A 197 1.52 8.64 -21.70
N GLY A 198 0.39 8.36 -21.05
CA GLY A 198 -0.57 9.39 -20.64
C GLY A 198 -0.08 10.29 -19.49
N HIS A 199 -0.84 11.33 -19.19
CA HIS A 199 -0.52 12.25 -18.09
C HIS A 199 -0.90 11.68 -16.72
N THR A 200 -0.22 12.16 -15.67
CA THR A 200 -0.51 11.85 -14.27
C THR A 200 -0.58 13.13 -13.46
N ASP A 201 -1.65 13.32 -12.71
CA ASP A 201 -1.82 14.46 -11.82
C ASP A 201 -1.52 14.11 -10.37
N TYR A 202 -1.91 12.89 -9.98
CA TYR A 202 -1.70 12.34 -8.65
C TYR A 202 -1.33 10.86 -8.75
N MET A 203 -0.57 10.34 -7.76
CA MET A 203 -0.26 8.92 -7.72
C MET A 203 -0.45 8.33 -6.32
N LEU A 204 -0.96 7.09 -6.26
CA LEU A 204 -1.09 6.29 -5.04
C LEU A 204 -0.26 5.02 -5.19
N SER A 205 0.53 4.69 -4.16
CA SER A 205 1.46 3.56 -4.20
C SER A 205 1.55 2.82 -2.87
N GLY A 206 2.06 1.58 -2.91
CA GLY A 206 2.41 0.75 -1.77
C GLY A 206 3.88 0.36 -1.77
N HIS A 207 4.17 -0.95 -1.75
CA HIS A 207 5.44 -1.63 -1.98
C HIS A 207 6.53 -1.41 -0.91
N ILE A 208 6.70 -0.19 -0.40
CA ILE A 208 7.82 0.18 0.48
C ILE A 208 7.63 -0.32 1.92
N HIS A 209 6.38 -0.56 2.35
CA HIS A 209 6.02 -0.92 3.73
C HIS A 209 6.50 0.09 4.79
N GLY A 210 6.81 1.33 4.40
CA GLY A 210 7.46 2.30 5.29
C GLY A 210 8.82 1.80 5.80
N GLY A 211 9.45 0.84 5.10
CA GLY A 211 10.67 0.15 5.52
C GLY A 211 10.43 -1.08 6.40
N GLN A 212 9.22 -1.33 6.82
CA GLN A 212 8.75 -2.42 7.71
C GLN A 212 9.49 -2.52 9.05
N ILE A 213 10.82 -2.63 9.06
CA ILE A 213 11.69 -2.60 10.26
C ILE A 213 12.68 -1.46 10.05
N ARG A 214 12.36 -0.29 10.60
CA ARG A 214 13.16 0.92 10.41
C ARG A 214 14.32 0.98 11.40
N THR A 215 15.52 1.01 10.86
CA THR A 215 16.73 1.23 11.66
C THR A 215 16.99 2.75 11.81
N PRO A 216 17.72 3.17 12.87
CA PRO A 216 18.03 4.60 13.07
C PRO A 216 18.80 5.25 11.92
N ILE A 217 19.55 4.47 11.14
CA ILE A 217 20.44 4.94 10.07
C ILE A 217 19.99 4.52 8.68
N GLY A 218 18.77 3.95 8.52
CA GLY A 218 18.20 3.61 7.22
C GLY A 218 18.93 2.50 6.46
N ILE A 219 19.62 1.59 7.16
CA ILE A 219 20.33 0.45 6.54
C ILE A 219 19.39 -0.40 5.68
N GLU A 220 18.13 -0.56 6.10
CA GLU A 220 17.11 -1.32 5.39
C GLU A 220 16.92 -0.84 3.95
N PHE A 221 17.10 0.45 3.70
CA PHE A 221 16.93 1.02 2.36
C PHE A 221 18.21 0.96 1.51
N SER A 222 19.38 0.99 2.14
CA SER A 222 20.65 0.97 1.42
C SER A 222 21.15 -0.43 1.07
N LEU A 223 20.92 -1.43 1.95
CA LEU A 223 21.44 -2.78 1.80
C LEU A 223 20.40 -3.80 1.31
N LEU A 224 19.13 -3.65 1.72
CA LEU A 224 18.11 -4.67 1.48
C LEU A 224 17.16 -4.34 0.32
N ARG A 225 17.13 -3.08 -0.13
CA ARG A 225 16.23 -2.62 -1.19
C ARG A 225 16.99 -1.94 -2.32
N LYS A 226 16.47 -2.12 -3.54
CA LYS A 226 17.00 -1.47 -4.75
C LYS A 226 16.25 -0.18 -5.11
N ASP A 227 15.06 0.00 -4.52
CA ASP A 227 14.18 1.13 -4.78
C ASP A 227 14.90 2.47 -4.63
N LEU A 228 14.54 3.44 -5.47
CA LEU A 228 15.21 4.74 -5.54
C LEU A 228 14.61 5.74 -4.56
N LEU A 229 13.27 5.83 -4.49
CA LEU A 229 12.61 6.80 -3.61
C LEU A 229 12.98 6.65 -2.13
N PRO A 230 13.12 5.43 -1.56
CA PRO A 230 13.59 5.29 -0.18
C PRO A 230 14.99 5.85 0.04
N LYS A 231 15.90 5.75 -0.94
CA LYS A 231 17.24 6.36 -0.90
C LYS A 231 17.20 7.89 -0.94
N MET A 232 16.12 8.45 -1.50
CA MET A 232 15.83 9.88 -1.51
C MET A 232 15.06 10.34 -0.24
N GLY A 233 14.80 9.42 0.71
CA GLY A 233 14.06 9.71 1.95
C GLY A 233 12.53 9.64 1.82
N MET A 234 12.00 9.26 0.66
CA MET A 234 10.56 9.15 0.40
C MET A 234 10.09 7.72 0.64
N ILE A 235 9.60 7.44 1.85
CA ILE A 235 9.31 6.07 2.31
C ILE A 235 7.85 5.83 2.70
N GLN A 236 7.09 6.87 3.01
CA GLN A 236 5.68 6.78 3.43
C GLN A 236 5.03 8.16 3.49
N GLY A 237 3.72 8.21 3.25
CA GLY A 237 2.95 9.46 3.34
C GLY A 237 2.98 10.27 2.05
N LYS A 238 2.68 11.55 2.15
CA LYS A 238 2.52 12.46 1.00
C LYS A 238 3.84 13.10 0.62
N TYR A 239 4.11 13.14 -0.69
CA TYR A 239 5.25 13.81 -1.31
C TYR A 239 4.81 14.56 -2.58
N GLU A 240 5.75 15.29 -3.17
CA GLU A 240 5.62 15.93 -4.47
C GLU A 240 6.90 15.71 -5.28
N HIS A 241 6.76 15.38 -6.54
CA HIS A 241 7.86 15.25 -7.51
C HIS A 241 7.40 15.82 -8.85
N GLU A 242 8.17 16.76 -9.40
CA GLU A 242 7.88 17.45 -10.69
C GLU A 242 6.42 17.95 -10.83
N GLY A 243 5.86 18.50 -9.75
CA GLY A 243 4.49 19.03 -9.72
C GLY A 243 3.39 17.98 -9.58
N ILE A 244 3.75 16.71 -9.42
CA ILE A 244 2.82 15.61 -9.16
C ILE A 244 2.84 15.28 -7.66
N SER A 245 1.70 15.47 -6.99
CA SER A 245 1.56 15.03 -5.59
C SER A 245 1.24 13.54 -5.53
N PHE A 246 1.93 12.79 -4.67
CA PHE A 246 1.71 11.35 -4.53
C PHE A 246 1.73 10.90 -3.09
N TYR A 247 1.16 9.71 -2.86
CA TYR A 247 1.06 9.09 -1.54
C TYR A 247 1.64 7.69 -1.56
N ILE A 248 2.54 7.39 -0.62
CA ILE A 248 3.13 6.06 -0.42
C ILE A 248 2.51 5.46 0.84
N SER A 249 1.76 4.37 0.69
CA SER A 249 1.19 3.61 1.80
C SER A 249 2.23 2.69 2.44
N ARG A 250 2.10 2.51 3.75
CA ARG A 250 2.88 1.48 4.48
C ARG A 250 2.28 0.08 4.35
N GLY A 251 1.10 -0.04 3.74
CA GLY A 251 0.40 -1.31 3.62
C GLY A 251 -0.09 -1.90 4.95
N ILE A 252 -0.89 -2.95 4.87
CA ILE A 252 -1.55 -3.56 6.06
C ILE A 252 -0.92 -4.88 6.51
N GLY A 253 -0.16 -5.57 5.65
CA GLY A 253 0.53 -6.83 5.94
C GLY A 253 2.02 -6.67 6.19
N CYS A 254 2.71 -7.76 6.40
CA CYS A 254 4.16 -7.81 6.52
C CYS A 254 4.75 -8.74 5.46
N VAL A 255 5.95 -8.43 4.98
CA VAL A 255 6.71 -9.28 4.05
C VAL A 255 7.86 -9.96 4.78
N LEU A 256 8.17 -11.22 4.45
CA LEU A 256 9.23 -12.06 5.02
C LEU A 256 9.13 -12.31 6.53
N LEU A 257 9.02 -11.29 7.35
CA LEU A 257 8.98 -11.39 8.82
C LEU A 257 7.68 -10.79 9.37
N PRO A 258 7.08 -11.40 10.39
CA PRO A 258 5.81 -10.94 10.98
C PRO A 258 6.00 -9.75 11.95
N PHE A 259 6.91 -8.85 11.65
CA PHE A 259 7.28 -7.73 12.51
C PHE A 259 7.21 -6.40 11.79
N ARG A 260 6.83 -5.35 12.51
CA ARG A 260 6.97 -3.97 12.09
C ARG A 260 7.61 -3.15 13.21
N ILE A 261 8.59 -2.31 12.89
CA ILE A 261 9.23 -1.41 13.86
C ILE A 261 9.26 -0.02 13.26
N LYS A 262 8.58 0.95 13.90
CA LYS A 262 8.39 2.34 13.45
C LYS A 262 7.72 2.44 12.06
N ALA A 263 6.94 1.43 11.68
CA ALA A 263 6.24 1.34 10.40
C ALA A 263 4.91 0.57 10.55
N LYS A 264 4.06 1.00 11.49
CA LYS A 264 2.76 0.36 11.75
C LYS A 264 1.93 0.19 10.47
N PRO A 265 1.16 -0.88 10.34
CA PRO A 265 0.16 -1.02 9.28
C PRO A 265 -0.73 0.21 9.17
N GLU A 266 -1.13 0.56 7.95
CA GLU A 266 -2.03 1.70 7.76
C GLU A 266 -3.09 1.44 6.69
N VAL A 267 -4.19 2.17 6.85
CA VAL A 267 -5.15 2.46 5.79
C VAL A 267 -5.36 3.96 5.73
N THR A 268 -5.66 4.49 4.55
CA THR A 268 -5.74 5.94 4.37
C THR A 268 -7.00 6.32 3.62
N VAL A 269 -7.76 7.27 4.16
CA VAL A 269 -8.80 7.95 3.41
C VAL A 269 -8.16 9.13 2.68
N ILE A 270 -8.19 9.09 1.35
CA ILE A 270 -7.54 10.08 0.51
C ILE A 270 -8.61 10.92 -0.18
N THR A 271 -8.59 12.22 0.09
CA THR A 271 -9.42 13.20 -0.65
C THR A 271 -8.58 13.78 -1.79
N VAL A 272 -9.07 13.66 -3.02
CA VAL A 272 -8.40 14.21 -4.21
C VAL A 272 -9.29 15.27 -4.83
N TYR A 273 -8.71 16.46 -5.05
CA TYR A 273 -9.38 17.56 -5.76
C TYR A 273 -8.92 17.60 -7.22
N GLY A 274 -9.86 17.79 -8.14
CA GLY A 274 -9.58 17.96 -9.55
C GLY A 274 -8.65 19.16 -9.82
N LYS A 275 -7.85 19.06 -10.88
CA LYS A 275 -6.98 20.15 -11.37
C LYS A 275 -7.68 21.08 -12.35
#